data_a9d82ae5e6386bfe0ad7826d7bf1d528
#
_entry.id   a9d82ae5e6386bfe0ad7826d7bf1d528
#
_cell.length_a   1.000
_cell.length_b   1.000
_cell.length_c   1.000
_cell.angle_alpha   90.00
_cell.angle_beta   90.00
_cell.angle_gamma   90.00
#
_symmetry.space_group_name_H-M   'P 1'
#
loop_
_entity.id
_entity.type
_entity.pdbx_description
1 polymer ?
#
loop_
_entity_poly.entity_id
_entity_poly.type
_entity_poly.pdbx_seq_one_letter_code
_entity_poly.pdbx_strand_id
1 'polypeptide(L)'
;MCHATAPLLRLVLLVAAAVVVSADAKATAPLVLPSASRHPCVDNPPDMAATGAEVGRAAPARDFHGLEAYLAGSRRARRALILGSDYYGFEAPKLRKIADQVAALGYYVVVPDLLHGDPFKEGLSFEEWMKTHSPAEAAEKVKPIIAALKKTGKTVGFGGYCWGSKVAVELAKTTEIQAVVISHPSLVTVDDMKEIKCPTEVLGGEYDSISPPKLVHQFERALEQNKAIDHFVKIFPRVPHGFACRYKSSDPFAVEIAEEARKDMVSWFSKHLNH
;
A
#
# COMPACT_ATOMS: atom_id res chain seq x y z
N MET A 1 -37.23 49.98 -96.36
CA MET A 1 -36.17 50.73 -95.83
C MET A 1 -35.79 50.19 -94.44
N CYS A 2 -34.57 50.07 -94.16
CA CYS A 2 -33.91 49.66 -92.95
C CYS A 2 -33.59 48.21 -92.79
N HIS A 3 -32.32 47.99 -92.97
CA HIS A 3 -31.60 46.76 -92.77
C HIS A 3 -31.52 46.32 -91.26
N ALA A 4 -31.61 45.05 -90.96
CA ALA A 4 -31.24 44.52 -89.68
C ALA A 4 -30.19 43.42 -89.86
N THR A 5 -29.01 43.69 -89.43
CA THR A 5 -27.92 42.78 -89.40
C THR A 5 -27.94 41.87 -88.16
N ALA A 6 -27.83 40.56 -88.37
CA ALA A 6 -27.68 39.59 -87.30
C ALA A 6 -26.20 39.47 -86.84
N PRO A 7 -25.89 39.35 -85.60
CA PRO A 7 -24.52 38.95 -85.15
C PRO A 7 -24.43 37.45 -84.86
N LEU A 8 -23.33 36.91 -85.34
CA LEU A 8 -22.82 35.53 -85.10
C LEU A 8 -22.70 35.16 -83.62
N LEU A 9 -23.33 34.05 -83.27
CA LEU A 9 -23.14 33.44 -81.96
C LEU A 9 -21.87 32.57 -81.98
N ARG A 10 -20.80 33.04 -81.29
CA ARG A 10 -19.61 32.24 -81.03
C ARG A 10 -19.88 31.26 -79.91
N LEU A 11 -19.83 29.96 -80.22
CA LEU A 11 -19.87 28.85 -79.27
C LEU A 11 -18.51 28.76 -78.60
N VAL A 12 -18.43 29.06 -77.29
CA VAL A 12 -17.27 28.83 -76.49
C VAL A 12 -17.43 27.48 -75.81
N LEU A 13 -16.63 26.49 -76.24
CA LEU A 13 -16.51 25.22 -75.52
C LEU A 13 -15.73 25.43 -74.22
N LEU A 14 -16.41 25.35 -73.10
CA LEU A 14 -15.76 25.23 -71.78
C LEU A 14 -15.41 23.73 -71.55
N VAL A 15 -14.11 23.44 -71.63
CA VAL A 15 -13.54 22.15 -71.15
C VAL A 15 -13.47 22.21 -69.65
N ALA A 16 -14.37 21.50 -68.96
CA ALA A 16 -14.30 21.31 -67.52
C ALA A 16 -13.21 20.27 -67.22
N ALA A 17 -12.07 20.72 -66.72
CA ALA A 17 -11.08 19.82 -66.16
C ALA A 17 -11.59 19.32 -64.78
N ALA A 18 -11.93 18.06 -64.69
CA ALA A 18 -12.22 17.38 -63.40
C ALA A 18 -10.91 17.21 -62.63
N VAL A 19 -10.71 18.01 -61.60
CA VAL A 19 -9.66 17.76 -60.61
C VAL A 19 -10.12 16.62 -59.71
N VAL A 20 -9.53 15.45 -59.90
CA VAL A 20 -9.67 14.31 -58.98
C VAL A 20 -8.80 14.67 -57.77
N VAL A 21 -9.41 15.12 -56.68
CA VAL A 21 -8.79 15.26 -55.38
C VAL A 21 -8.72 13.88 -54.80
N SER A 22 -7.56 13.25 -54.86
CA SER A 22 -7.22 12.05 -54.11
C SER A 22 -7.25 12.39 -52.61
N ALA A 23 -8.27 11.93 -51.89
CA ALA A 23 -8.30 12.02 -50.44
C ALA A 23 -7.35 10.97 -49.87
N ASP A 24 -6.11 11.37 -49.61
CA ASP A 24 -5.21 10.61 -48.72
C ASP A 24 -5.86 10.57 -47.34
N ALA A 25 -6.52 9.44 -47.05
CA ALA A 25 -6.94 9.11 -45.70
C ALA A 25 -5.68 8.85 -44.86
N LYS A 26 -5.10 9.92 -44.29
CA LYS A 26 -4.18 9.77 -43.17
C LYS A 26 -4.95 9.07 -42.07
N ALA A 27 -4.65 7.78 -41.85
CA ALA A 27 -5.07 7.05 -40.69
C ALA A 27 -4.61 7.84 -39.45
N THR A 28 -5.53 8.55 -38.81
CA THR A 28 -5.29 9.11 -37.48
C THR A 28 -5.07 7.92 -36.55
N ALA A 29 -3.83 7.73 -36.11
CA ALA A 29 -3.54 6.81 -35.01
C ALA A 29 -4.51 7.15 -33.85
N PRO A 30 -5.09 6.16 -33.17
CA PRO A 30 -5.96 6.42 -32.05
C PRO A 30 -5.18 7.28 -31.05
N LEU A 31 -5.76 8.39 -30.62
CA LEU A 31 -5.28 9.18 -29.49
C LEU A 31 -5.21 8.22 -28.30
N VAL A 32 -4.01 7.75 -27.99
CA VAL A 32 -3.73 7.10 -26.72
C VAL A 32 -3.88 8.22 -25.69
N LEU A 33 -5.05 8.30 -25.07
CA LEU A 33 -5.24 9.14 -23.88
C LEU A 33 -4.12 8.75 -22.91
N PRO A 34 -3.39 9.73 -22.32
CA PRO A 34 -2.42 9.40 -21.30
C PRO A 34 -3.16 8.58 -20.24
N SER A 35 -2.68 7.37 -20.00
CA SER A 35 -3.12 6.51 -18.89
C SER A 35 -3.26 7.41 -17.67
N ALA A 36 -4.43 7.43 -17.03
CA ALA A 36 -4.62 8.09 -15.75
C ALA A 36 -3.41 7.71 -14.90
N SER A 37 -2.67 8.71 -14.40
CA SER A 37 -1.39 8.51 -13.74
C SER A 37 -1.60 7.46 -12.64
N ARG A 38 -1.00 6.27 -12.81
CA ARG A 38 -1.06 5.22 -11.80
C ARG A 38 -0.56 5.81 -10.50
N HIS A 39 -1.31 5.62 -9.42
CA HIS A 39 -0.82 6.02 -8.11
C HIS A 39 0.47 5.23 -7.83
N PRO A 40 1.60 5.87 -7.45
CA PRO A 40 2.89 5.18 -7.32
C PRO A 40 2.88 3.96 -6.41
N CYS A 41 1.95 3.89 -5.46
CA CYS A 41 1.76 2.71 -4.63
C CYS A 41 1.48 1.42 -5.44
N VAL A 42 0.84 1.51 -6.63
CA VAL A 42 0.44 0.33 -7.43
C VAL A 42 1.53 -0.15 -8.40
N ASP A 43 2.69 0.52 -8.45
CA ASP A 43 3.77 0.16 -9.38
C ASP A 43 4.48 -1.15 -9.05
N ASN A 44 4.29 -1.69 -7.85
CA ASN A 44 4.88 -2.94 -7.38
C ASN A 44 3.81 -3.82 -6.70
N PRO A 45 2.89 -4.46 -7.46
CA PRO A 45 1.86 -5.33 -6.89
C PRO A 45 2.47 -6.61 -6.31
N PRO A 46 1.84 -7.23 -5.29
CA PRO A 46 2.28 -8.50 -4.76
C PRO A 46 2.11 -9.62 -5.79
N ASP A 47 3.03 -10.58 -5.78
CA ASP A 47 2.85 -11.82 -6.51
C ASP A 47 1.87 -12.73 -5.74
N MET A 48 0.60 -12.68 -6.13
CA MET A 48 -0.47 -13.47 -5.50
C MET A 48 -0.37 -14.97 -5.83
N ALA A 49 0.41 -15.35 -6.86
CA ALA A 49 0.67 -16.74 -7.21
C ALA A 49 1.86 -17.34 -6.42
N ALA A 50 2.59 -16.52 -5.68
CA ALA A 50 3.73 -16.97 -4.88
C ALA A 50 3.24 -17.86 -3.73
N THR A 51 3.23 -19.16 -3.96
CA THR A 51 2.81 -20.16 -2.99
C THR A 51 3.98 -20.54 -2.09
N GLY A 52 3.79 -20.38 -0.79
CA GLY A 52 4.52 -21.10 0.24
C GLY A 52 3.49 -21.89 1.06
N ALA A 53 3.89 -22.97 1.72
CA ALA A 53 3.00 -23.62 2.67
C ALA A 53 2.68 -22.62 3.79
N GLU A 54 1.42 -22.19 3.88
CA GLU A 54 0.93 -21.42 5.02
C GLU A 54 0.90 -22.34 6.26
N VAL A 55 1.48 -21.88 7.36
CA VAL A 55 1.51 -22.60 8.65
C VAL A 55 0.37 -22.12 9.54
N GLY A 56 -0.05 -20.87 9.36
CA GLY A 56 -1.19 -20.30 10.04
C GLY A 56 -2.53 -20.82 9.51
N ARG A 57 -3.61 -20.25 10.00
CA ARG A 57 -4.97 -20.61 9.59
C ARG A 57 -5.84 -19.37 9.39
N ALA A 58 -6.75 -19.45 8.45
CA ALA A 58 -7.83 -18.47 8.32
C ALA A 58 -8.83 -18.61 9.49
N ALA A 59 -9.33 -17.47 9.96
CA ALA A 59 -10.41 -17.39 10.94
C ALA A 59 -11.53 -16.52 10.34
N PRO A 60 -12.77 -17.05 10.22
CA PRO A 60 -13.88 -16.28 9.68
C PRO A 60 -14.30 -15.15 10.63
N ALA A 61 -14.94 -14.13 10.08
CA ALA A 61 -15.34 -12.93 10.81
C ALA A 61 -16.16 -13.21 12.08
N ARG A 62 -17.08 -14.17 12.02
CA ARG A 62 -17.92 -14.60 13.16
C ARG A 62 -17.11 -15.09 14.37
N ASP A 63 -15.93 -15.65 14.11
CA ASP A 63 -15.07 -16.25 15.13
C ASP A 63 -13.99 -15.26 15.61
N PHE A 64 -13.86 -14.10 14.94
CA PHE A 64 -12.79 -13.17 15.20
C PHE A 64 -13.23 -11.70 15.14
N HIS A 65 -14.06 -11.29 16.12
CA HIS A 65 -14.46 -9.88 16.35
C HIS A 65 -15.06 -9.15 15.13
N GLY A 66 -15.70 -9.88 14.23
CA GLY A 66 -16.35 -9.31 13.05
C GLY A 66 -15.42 -9.08 11.86
N LEU A 67 -14.15 -9.45 11.95
CA LEU A 67 -13.18 -9.40 10.86
C LEU A 67 -12.66 -10.79 10.52
N GLU A 68 -12.54 -11.12 9.24
CA GLU A 68 -11.73 -12.26 8.84
C GLU A 68 -10.27 -11.99 9.21
N ALA A 69 -9.51 -13.04 9.49
CA ALA A 69 -8.11 -12.90 9.85
C ALA A 69 -7.30 -14.14 9.48
N TYR A 70 -6.02 -13.94 9.20
CA TYR A 70 -5.04 -15.01 9.21
C TYR A 70 -4.35 -15.05 10.57
N LEU A 71 -4.29 -16.22 11.18
CA LEU A 71 -3.78 -16.42 12.53
C LEU A 71 -2.58 -17.38 12.50
N ALA A 72 -1.46 -16.97 13.06
CA ALA A 72 -0.27 -17.80 13.16
C ALA A 72 0.28 -17.83 14.60
N GLY A 73 0.90 -18.95 14.97
CA GLY A 73 1.52 -19.12 16.26
C GLY A 73 0.60 -19.60 17.37
N SER A 74 1.17 -19.74 18.55
CA SER A 74 0.48 -20.28 19.72
C SER A 74 -0.40 -19.24 20.41
N ARG A 75 -1.67 -19.55 20.63
CA ARG A 75 -2.55 -18.70 21.47
C ARG A 75 -2.05 -18.54 22.90
N ARG A 76 -1.11 -19.38 23.36
CA ARG A 76 -0.47 -19.27 24.68
C ARG A 76 0.73 -18.30 24.69
N ALA A 77 1.18 -17.81 23.55
CA ALA A 77 2.24 -16.81 23.48
C ALA A 77 1.87 -15.57 24.30
N ARG A 78 2.83 -15.02 25.03
CA ARG A 78 2.62 -13.83 25.85
C ARG A 78 2.62 -12.55 25.03
N ARG A 79 3.29 -12.56 23.88
CA ARG A 79 3.40 -11.45 22.94
C ARG A 79 2.49 -11.68 21.76
N ALA A 80 1.71 -10.69 21.42
CA ALA A 80 0.89 -10.70 20.21
C ALA A 80 1.32 -9.58 19.26
N LEU A 81 1.33 -9.89 17.96
CA LEU A 81 1.52 -8.89 16.92
C LEU A 81 0.30 -8.89 16.00
N ILE A 82 -0.21 -7.70 15.71
CA ILE A 82 -1.17 -7.50 14.65
C ILE A 82 -0.42 -6.92 13.47
N LEU A 83 -0.60 -7.51 12.28
CA LEU A 83 0.01 -7.01 11.04
C LEU A 83 -1.08 -6.41 10.15
N GLY A 84 -1.02 -5.10 9.97
CA GLY A 84 -1.89 -4.37 9.04
C GLY A 84 -1.34 -4.45 7.62
N SER A 85 -2.13 -5.01 6.70
CA SER A 85 -1.76 -5.17 5.30
C SER A 85 -1.60 -3.82 4.57
N ASP A 86 -0.95 -3.85 3.43
CA ASP A 86 -1.13 -2.83 2.42
C ASP A 86 -2.55 -2.92 1.80
N TYR A 87 -2.86 -2.08 0.81
CA TYR A 87 -4.18 -2.10 0.18
C TYR A 87 -4.45 -3.30 -0.75
N TYR A 88 -3.50 -4.23 -0.90
CA TYR A 88 -3.74 -5.52 -1.54
C TYR A 88 -4.32 -6.57 -0.59
N GLY A 89 -4.45 -6.24 0.69
CA GLY A 89 -5.19 -7.03 1.66
C GLY A 89 -4.38 -8.11 2.38
N PHE A 90 -5.04 -8.74 3.33
CA PHE A 90 -4.47 -9.73 4.25
C PHE A 90 -4.17 -11.08 3.59
N GLU A 91 -4.66 -11.31 2.38
CA GLU A 91 -4.42 -12.54 1.62
C GLU A 91 -3.08 -12.54 0.87
N ALA A 92 -2.36 -11.41 0.83
CA ALA A 92 -1.07 -11.33 0.17
C ALA A 92 -0.08 -12.38 0.71
N PRO A 93 0.43 -13.32 -0.11
CA PRO A 93 1.17 -14.49 0.37
C PRO A 93 2.41 -14.16 1.17
N LYS A 94 3.13 -13.10 0.81
CA LYS A 94 4.33 -12.67 1.54
C LYS A 94 4.01 -12.09 2.91
N LEU A 95 2.88 -11.40 3.07
CA LEU A 95 2.44 -10.93 4.37
C LEU A 95 2.11 -12.09 5.31
N ARG A 96 1.41 -13.12 4.80
CA ARG A 96 1.13 -14.35 5.57
C ARG A 96 2.42 -15.10 5.89
N LYS A 97 3.38 -15.18 4.96
CA LYS A 97 4.72 -15.74 5.22
C LYS A 97 5.44 -14.98 6.34
N ILE A 98 5.40 -13.65 6.34
CA ILE A 98 5.96 -12.83 7.43
C ILE A 98 5.27 -13.19 8.75
N ALA A 99 3.95 -13.31 8.77
CA ALA A 99 3.22 -13.72 9.97
C ALA A 99 3.68 -15.09 10.50
N ASP A 100 3.85 -16.08 9.63
CA ASP A 100 4.35 -17.41 10.00
C ASP A 100 5.78 -17.37 10.55
N GLN A 101 6.66 -16.61 9.91
CA GLN A 101 8.04 -16.45 10.35
C GLN A 101 8.13 -15.75 11.72
N VAL A 102 7.31 -14.74 11.96
CA VAL A 102 7.22 -14.05 13.25
C VAL A 102 6.63 -14.98 14.32
N ALA A 103 5.61 -15.75 13.97
CA ALA A 103 4.99 -16.72 14.87
C ALA A 103 5.99 -17.81 15.30
N ALA A 104 6.87 -18.26 14.41
CA ALA A 104 7.93 -19.21 14.73
C ALA A 104 8.92 -18.69 15.79
N LEU A 105 8.97 -17.37 16.00
CA LEU A 105 9.78 -16.71 17.04
C LEU A 105 9.03 -16.52 18.37
N GLY A 106 7.87 -17.19 18.54
CA GLY A 106 7.14 -17.23 19.79
C GLY A 106 6.10 -16.12 19.96
N TYR A 107 5.64 -15.51 18.87
CA TYR A 107 4.52 -14.56 18.87
C TYR A 107 3.20 -15.24 18.51
N TYR A 108 2.10 -14.70 18.99
CA TYR A 108 0.79 -14.93 18.41
C TYR A 108 0.51 -13.82 17.41
N VAL A 109 0.40 -14.16 16.15
CA VAL A 109 0.27 -13.18 15.06
C VAL A 109 -1.14 -13.19 14.48
N VAL A 110 -1.69 -12.01 14.29
CA VAL A 110 -3.02 -11.78 13.72
C VAL A 110 -2.85 -10.86 12.51
N VAL A 111 -3.32 -11.29 11.34
CA VAL A 111 -3.42 -10.45 10.14
C VAL A 111 -4.89 -10.27 9.82
N PRO A 112 -5.55 -9.21 10.31
CA PRO A 112 -6.97 -9.00 10.09
C PRO A 112 -7.25 -8.50 8.68
N ASP A 113 -8.41 -8.87 8.13
CA ASP A 113 -8.95 -8.26 6.93
C ASP A 113 -9.51 -6.86 7.25
N LEU A 114 -8.67 -5.85 7.14
CA LEU A 114 -9.05 -4.46 7.38
C LEU A 114 -9.75 -3.81 6.18
N LEU A 115 -9.77 -4.50 5.04
CA LEU A 115 -10.37 -4.04 3.78
C LEU A 115 -11.72 -4.73 3.50
N HIS A 116 -12.20 -5.58 4.40
CA HIS A 116 -13.52 -6.22 4.31
C HIS A 116 -13.75 -7.00 3.01
N GLY A 117 -12.75 -7.72 2.51
CA GLY A 117 -12.82 -8.48 1.26
C GLY A 117 -12.79 -7.62 0.01
N ASP A 118 -12.51 -6.31 0.14
CA ASP A 118 -12.42 -5.37 -0.98
C ASP A 118 -11.01 -4.75 -1.12
N PRO A 119 -9.96 -5.56 -1.35
CA PRO A 119 -8.63 -5.05 -1.61
C PRO A 119 -8.61 -4.23 -2.90
N PHE A 120 -7.68 -3.28 -2.97
CA PHE A 120 -7.49 -2.48 -4.17
C PHE A 120 -7.20 -3.37 -5.39
N LYS A 121 -7.87 -3.08 -6.51
CA LYS A 121 -7.71 -3.81 -7.78
C LYS A 121 -7.19 -2.87 -8.85
N GLU A 122 -6.33 -3.37 -9.71
CA GLU A 122 -5.84 -2.62 -10.86
C GLU A 122 -7.01 -2.15 -11.74
N GLY A 123 -6.94 -0.90 -12.19
CA GLY A 123 -8.00 -0.27 -12.99
C GLY A 123 -9.03 0.52 -12.17
N LEU A 124 -9.04 0.42 -10.85
CA LEU A 124 -9.84 1.28 -9.99
C LEU A 124 -9.16 2.66 -9.80
N SER A 125 -9.96 3.70 -9.57
CA SER A 125 -9.43 4.96 -9.04
C SER A 125 -9.04 4.76 -7.57
N PHE A 126 -7.78 5.04 -7.24
CA PHE A 126 -7.30 4.97 -5.85
C PHE A 126 -8.05 5.96 -4.95
N GLU A 127 -8.34 7.15 -5.45
CA GLU A 127 -9.10 8.17 -4.69
C GLU A 127 -10.52 7.71 -4.38
N GLU A 128 -11.21 7.09 -5.34
CA GLU A 128 -12.56 6.56 -5.11
C GLU A 128 -12.53 5.39 -4.12
N TRP A 129 -11.58 4.48 -4.26
CA TRP A 129 -11.40 3.37 -3.34
C TRP A 129 -11.12 3.85 -1.91
N MET A 130 -10.29 4.87 -1.74
CA MET A 130 -9.97 5.46 -0.44
C MET A 130 -11.17 6.08 0.28
N LYS A 131 -12.24 6.48 -0.42
CA LYS A 131 -13.45 7.05 0.22
C LYS A 131 -14.15 6.05 1.14
N THR A 132 -14.01 4.76 0.85
CA THR A 132 -14.62 3.65 1.63
C THR A 132 -13.60 2.87 2.46
N HIS A 133 -12.32 3.20 2.38
CA HIS A 133 -11.23 2.48 3.07
C HIS A 133 -10.40 3.43 3.94
N SER A 134 -11.05 4.01 4.94
CA SER A 134 -10.42 4.93 5.90
C SER A 134 -9.50 4.17 6.87
N PRO A 135 -8.18 4.50 6.95
CA PRO A 135 -7.30 3.92 7.94
C PRO A 135 -7.73 4.21 9.39
N ALA A 136 -8.34 5.36 9.65
CA ALA A 136 -8.84 5.72 10.98
C ALA A 136 -10.01 4.81 11.40
N GLU A 137 -10.96 4.55 10.49
CA GLU A 137 -12.05 3.60 10.77
C GLU A 137 -11.52 2.17 10.94
N ALA A 138 -10.54 1.77 10.15
CA ALA A 138 -9.89 0.47 10.31
C ALA A 138 -9.19 0.36 11.68
N ALA A 139 -8.54 1.41 12.17
CA ALA A 139 -7.96 1.43 13.51
C ALA A 139 -9.02 1.22 14.60
N GLU A 140 -10.20 1.84 14.49
CA GLU A 140 -11.31 1.60 15.44
C GLU A 140 -11.77 0.13 15.42
N LYS A 141 -11.84 -0.50 14.24
CA LYS A 141 -12.25 -1.90 14.11
C LYS A 141 -11.21 -2.90 14.66
N VAL A 142 -9.95 -2.51 14.77
CA VAL A 142 -8.89 -3.33 15.38
C VAL A 142 -8.94 -3.29 16.92
N LYS A 143 -9.45 -2.23 17.54
CA LYS A 143 -9.46 -2.08 19.00
C LYS A 143 -10.12 -3.25 19.77
N PRO A 144 -11.25 -3.82 19.33
CA PRO A 144 -11.81 -5.02 19.97
C PRO A 144 -10.86 -6.22 19.96
N ILE A 145 -10.09 -6.40 18.87
CA ILE A 145 -9.07 -7.46 18.76
C ILE A 145 -7.97 -7.22 19.79
N ILE A 146 -7.45 -5.99 19.87
CA ILE A 146 -6.42 -5.59 20.84
C ILE A 146 -6.92 -5.85 22.28
N ALA A 147 -8.13 -5.41 22.59
CA ALA A 147 -8.74 -5.59 23.92
C ALA A 147 -8.87 -7.10 24.28
N ALA A 148 -9.30 -7.93 23.33
CA ALA A 148 -9.39 -9.36 23.54
C ALA A 148 -8.02 -10.01 23.77
N LEU A 149 -6.99 -9.62 23.03
CA LEU A 149 -5.62 -10.10 23.24
C LEU A 149 -5.08 -9.68 24.61
N LYS A 150 -5.25 -8.42 25.01
CA LYS A 150 -4.87 -7.91 26.34
C LYS A 150 -5.59 -8.61 27.48
N LYS A 151 -6.90 -8.91 27.31
CA LYS A 151 -7.68 -9.67 28.29
C LYS A 151 -7.10 -11.07 28.55
N THR A 152 -6.38 -11.64 27.61
CA THR A 152 -5.66 -12.92 27.79
C THR A 152 -4.25 -12.75 28.36
N GLY A 153 -3.89 -11.57 28.85
CA GLY A 153 -2.58 -11.27 29.46
C GLY A 153 -1.46 -11.05 28.44
N LYS A 154 -1.78 -10.72 27.18
CA LYS A 154 -0.74 -10.47 26.17
C LYS A 154 -0.33 -9.00 26.13
N THR A 155 0.95 -8.76 25.86
CA THR A 155 1.41 -7.49 25.30
C THR A 155 1.14 -7.47 23.80
N VAL A 156 0.72 -6.32 23.27
CA VAL A 156 0.25 -6.20 21.89
C VAL A 156 1.04 -5.10 21.16
N GLY A 157 1.69 -5.49 20.05
CA GLY A 157 2.29 -4.57 19.10
C GLY A 157 1.52 -4.55 17.76
N PHE A 158 1.74 -3.52 16.96
CA PHE A 158 1.17 -3.41 15.63
C PHE A 158 2.25 -3.12 14.60
N GLY A 159 2.37 -3.97 13.57
CA GLY A 159 3.21 -3.77 12.39
C GLY A 159 2.36 -3.38 11.19
N GLY A 160 2.57 -2.20 10.63
CA GLY A 160 1.82 -1.71 9.48
C GLY A 160 2.67 -1.64 8.20
N TYR A 161 2.08 -2.03 7.07
CA TYR A 161 2.70 -1.99 5.76
C TYR A 161 1.92 -1.04 4.84
N CYS A 162 2.58 -0.06 4.23
CA CYS A 162 1.97 0.90 3.30
C CYS A 162 0.72 1.58 3.92
N TRP A 163 -0.48 1.31 3.42
CA TRP A 163 -1.76 1.77 3.96
C TRP A 163 -1.95 1.35 5.43
N GLY A 164 -1.59 0.11 5.77
CA GLY A 164 -1.61 -0.39 7.14
C GLY A 164 -0.68 0.36 8.10
N SER A 165 0.33 1.07 7.58
CA SER A 165 1.16 1.97 8.38
C SER A 165 0.37 3.15 8.94
N LYS A 166 -0.59 3.68 8.18
CA LYS A 166 -1.47 4.73 8.69
C LYS A 166 -2.42 4.20 9.77
N VAL A 167 -2.94 2.98 9.62
CA VAL A 167 -3.71 2.31 10.69
C VAL A 167 -2.88 2.16 11.95
N ALA A 168 -1.62 1.72 11.81
CA ALA A 168 -0.67 1.57 12.90
C ALA A 168 -0.42 2.89 13.64
N VAL A 169 -0.28 3.98 12.90
CA VAL A 169 -0.08 5.33 13.46
C VAL A 169 -1.32 5.82 14.19
N GLU A 170 -2.52 5.61 13.68
CA GLU A 170 -3.75 5.98 14.38
C GLU A 170 -3.88 5.24 15.73
N LEU A 171 -3.49 3.97 15.79
CA LEU A 171 -3.41 3.21 17.04
C LEU A 171 -2.29 3.73 17.96
N ALA A 172 -1.14 4.10 17.41
CA ALA A 172 0.00 4.60 18.17
C ALA A 172 -0.22 5.96 18.83
N LYS A 173 -1.20 6.75 18.35
CA LYS A 173 -1.68 7.98 19.00
C LYS A 173 -2.50 7.71 20.27
N THR A 174 -2.85 6.45 20.50
CA THR A 174 -3.62 6.00 21.67
C THR A 174 -2.70 5.26 22.66
N THR A 175 -3.28 4.67 23.70
CA THR A 175 -2.59 3.78 24.64
C THR A 175 -2.93 2.30 24.41
N GLU A 176 -3.51 1.99 23.24
CA GLU A 176 -4.02 0.66 22.95
C GLU A 176 -2.91 -0.37 22.68
N ILE A 177 -1.77 0.06 22.14
CA ILE A 177 -0.65 -0.81 21.80
C ILE A 177 0.61 -0.38 22.53
N GLN A 178 1.53 -1.34 22.77
CA GLN A 178 2.79 -1.08 23.48
C GLN A 178 3.92 -0.64 22.57
N ALA A 179 3.90 -0.99 21.30
CA ALA A 179 4.90 -0.60 20.32
C ALA A 179 4.33 -0.67 18.91
N VAL A 180 4.91 0.10 18.01
CA VAL A 180 4.53 0.15 16.60
C VAL A 180 5.74 0.04 15.69
N VAL A 181 5.56 -0.62 14.54
CA VAL A 181 6.50 -0.60 13.40
C VAL A 181 5.73 -0.23 12.15
N ILE A 182 6.24 0.75 11.41
CA ILE A 182 5.67 1.14 10.11
C ILE A 182 6.71 0.93 9.01
N SER A 183 6.33 0.14 8.01
CA SER A 183 7.20 -0.22 6.87
C SER A 183 6.69 0.44 5.59
N HIS A 184 7.59 1.12 4.86
CA HIS A 184 7.27 1.89 3.65
C HIS A 184 5.90 2.62 3.77
N PRO A 185 5.77 3.54 4.74
CA PRO A 185 4.50 4.10 5.12
C PRO A 185 3.82 4.87 3.97
N SER A 186 2.49 4.84 3.94
CA SER A 186 1.65 5.66 3.08
C SER A 186 0.65 6.44 3.91
N LEU A 187 0.23 7.62 3.44
CA LEU A 187 -0.75 8.49 4.11
C LEU A 187 -0.33 9.02 5.50
N VAL A 188 0.89 8.76 5.92
CA VAL A 188 1.44 9.22 7.20
C VAL A 188 2.03 10.61 7.03
N THR A 189 1.80 11.48 7.99
CA THR A 189 2.27 12.86 8.00
C THR A 189 3.26 13.13 9.13
N VAL A 190 3.99 14.25 9.04
CA VAL A 190 4.89 14.69 10.11
C VAL A 190 4.11 15.01 11.40
N ASP A 191 2.90 15.53 11.28
CA ASP A 191 2.06 15.84 12.44
C ASP A 191 1.59 14.57 13.14
N ASP A 192 1.33 13.50 12.39
CA ASP A 192 1.05 12.19 12.99
C ASP A 192 2.18 11.73 13.93
N MET A 193 3.43 11.92 13.55
CA MET A 193 4.58 11.51 14.36
C MET A 193 4.68 12.28 15.69
N LYS A 194 4.20 13.51 15.74
CA LYS A 194 4.17 14.32 16.97
C LYS A 194 3.15 13.82 18.01
N GLU A 195 2.12 13.11 17.53
CA GLU A 195 1.01 12.62 18.38
C GLU A 195 1.24 11.19 18.90
N ILE A 196 2.28 10.50 18.45
CA ILE A 196 2.59 9.11 18.85
C ILE A 196 2.90 9.03 20.34
N LYS A 197 2.41 7.96 20.98
CA LYS A 197 2.51 7.73 22.44
C LYS A 197 3.21 6.42 22.82
N CYS A 198 3.73 5.67 21.87
CA CYS A 198 4.42 4.40 22.14
C CYS A 198 5.72 4.30 21.34
N PRO A 199 6.66 3.44 21.74
CA PRO A 199 7.88 3.15 20.98
C PRO A 199 7.59 2.86 19.52
N THR A 200 8.32 3.54 18.61
CA THR A 200 8.03 3.58 17.18
C THR A 200 9.25 3.30 16.32
N GLU A 201 9.16 2.30 15.45
CA GLU A 201 10.14 2.05 14.40
C GLU A 201 9.58 2.43 13.03
N VAL A 202 10.41 3.10 12.21
CA VAL A 202 10.09 3.51 10.84
C VAL A 202 11.10 2.90 9.87
N LEU A 203 10.62 2.09 8.94
CA LEU A 203 11.41 1.40 7.92
C LEU A 203 11.06 1.95 6.53
N GLY A 204 11.91 2.82 6.00
CA GLY A 204 11.74 3.47 4.69
C GLY A 204 12.57 2.82 3.59
N GLY A 205 12.25 3.09 2.32
CA GLY A 205 13.04 2.72 1.15
C GLY A 205 13.71 3.95 0.51
N GLU A 206 14.95 3.79 0.03
CA GLU A 206 15.68 4.88 -0.61
C GLU A 206 14.99 5.39 -1.90
N TYR A 207 14.35 4.47 -2.66
CA TYR A 207 13.65 4.79 -3.91
C TYR A 207 12.13 4.84 -3.73
N ASP A 208 11.66 5.00 -2.49
CA ASP A 208 10.24 5.15 -2.20
C ASP A 208 9.77 6.56 -2.61
N SER A 209 8.87 6.62 -3.59
CA SER A 209 8.29 7.88 -4.07
C SER A 209 7.08 8.33 -3.25
N ILE A 210 6.51 7.47 -2.40
CA ILE A 210 5.36 7.76 -1.54
C ILE A 210 5.83 8.37 -0.22
N SER A 211 6.79 7.73 0.44
CA SER A 211 7.49 8.26 1.60
C SER A 211 9.00 8.35 1.31
N PRO A 212 9.40 9.35 0.53
CA PRO A 212 10.80 9.50 0.15
C PRO A 212 11.69 9.76 1.36
N PRO A 213 13.01 9.50 1.27
CA PRO A 213 13.96 9.70 2.36
C PRO A 213 13.82 11.03 3.08
N LYS A 214 13.56 12.11 2.33
CA LYS A 214 13.33 13.43 2.90
C LYS A 214 12.16 13.47 3.90
N LEU A 215 11.05 12.78 3.59
CA LEU A 215 9.88 12.68 4.46
C LEU A 215 10.18 11.78 5.67
N VAL A 216 10.85 10.64 5.46
CA VAL A 216 11.25 9.73 6.54
C VAL A 216 12.15 10.43 7.55
N HIS A 217 13.11 11.24 7.11
CA HIS A 217 13.92 12.08 8.02
C HIS A 217 13.11 13.19 8.72
N GLN A 218 11.98 13.63 8.15
CA GLN A 218 11.08 14.53 8.86
C GLN A 218 10.32 13.79 9.97
N PHE A 219 9.94 12.52 9.74
CA PHE A 219 9.36 11.67 10.79
C PHE A 219 10.34 11.49 11.95
N GLU A 220 11.60 11.17 11.67
CA GLU A 220 12.65 11.02 12.66
C GLU A 220 12.78 12.28 13.54
N ARG A 221 12.92 13.45 12.90
CA ARG A 221 13.01 14.73 13.64
C ARG A 221 11.76 15.05 14.49
N ALA A 222 10.57 14.61 14.04
CA ALA A 222 9.36 14.80 14.82
C ALA A 222 9.33 13.87 16.05
N LEU A 223 9.74 12.61 15.88
CA LEU A 223 9.87 11.63 16.97
C LEU A 223 10.93 12.05 17.99
N GLU A 224 12.07 12.60 17.54
CA GLU A 224 13.15 13.11 18.40
C GLU A 224 12.70 14.20 19.37
N GLN A 225 11.61 14.94 19.05
CA GLN A 225 11.06 15.98 19.93
C GLN A 225 10.38 15.37 21.16
N ASN A 226 9.91 14.13 21.10
CA ASN A 226 9.30 13.43 22.23
C ASN A 226 10.31 12.53 22.92
N LYS A 227 11.05 13.07 23.88
CA LYS A 227 12.09 12.33 24.63
C LYS A 227 11.56 11.18 25.48
N ALA A 228 10.27 11.08 25.70
CA ALA A 228 9.64 10.00 26.47
C ALA A 228 9.42 8.72 25.63
N ILE A 229 9.56 8.83 24.31
CA ILE A 229 9.28 7.72 23.38
C ILE A 229 10.58 7.27 22.71
N ASP A 230 10.89 5.98 22.85
CA ASP A 230 11.97 5.37 22.09
C ASP A 230 11.58 5.28 20.61
N HIS A 231 12.52 5.56 19.73
CA HIS A 231 12.28 5.47 18.30
C HIS A 231 13.52 4.98 17.56
N PHE A 232 13.30 4.37 16.41
CA PHE A 232 14.32 3.96 15.48
C PHE A 232 13.85 4.21 14.04
N VAL A 233 14.70 4.78 13.21
CA VAL A 233 14.39 5.07 11.81
C VAL A 233 15.49 4.53 10.94
N LYS A 234 15.14 3.77 9.91
CA LYS A 234 16.08 3.19 8.96
C LYS A 234 15.57 3.33 7.53
N ILE A 235 16.46 3.72 6.63
CA ILE A 235 16.22 3.77 5.20
C ILE A 235 17.03 2.68 4.52
N PHE A 236 16.35 1.73 3.90
CA PHE A 236 16.99 0.63 3.18
C PHE A 236 17.43 1.08 1.79
N PRO A 237 18.67 0.76 1.38
CA PRO A 237 19.21 1.25 0.13
C PRO A 237 18.58 0.55 -1.09
N ARG A 238 18.44 1.28 -2.18
CA ARG A 238 18.07 0.78 -3.52
C ARG A 238 16.74 0.03 -3.60
N VAL A 239 15.84 0.24 -2.67
CA VAL A 239 14.52 -0.42 -2.69
C VAL A 239 13.39 0.59 -2.83
N PRO A 240 12.33 0.24 -3.58
CA PRO A 240 11.16 1.08 -3.80
C PRO A 240 10.12 0.91 -2.68
N HIS A 241 9.00 1.62 -2.83
CA HIS A 241 7.82 1.41 -2.01
C HIS A 241 7.34 -0.05 -2.06
N GLY A 242 6.91 -0.61 -0.93
CA GLY A 242 6.45 -2.00 -0.84
C GLY A 242 7.55 -3.04 -0.61
N PHE A 243 8.81 -2.64 -0.50
CA PHE A 243 9.97 -3.54 -0.45
C PHE A 243 9.87 -4.63 0.64
N ALA A 244 9.24 -4.35 1.76
CA ALA A 244 9.21 -5.27 2.89
C ALA A 244 8.21 -6.44 2.71
N CYS A 245 7.15 -6.28 1.88
CA CYS A 245 6.12 -7.31 1.71
C CYS A 245 5.72 -7.59 0.25
N ARG A 246 6.29 -6.89 -0.74
CA ARG A 246 5.97 -7.05 -2.18
C ARG A 246 7.17 -7.33 -3.06
N TYR A 247 8.26 -7.79 -2.49
CA TYR A 247 9.49 -8.12 -3.21
C TYR A 247 9.33 -9.37 -4.11
N LYS A 248 10.12 -9.42 -5.18
CA LYS A 248 10.20 -10.62 -6.05
C LYS A 248 11.09 -11.67 -5.42
N SER A 249 10.61 -12.90 -5.28
CA SER A 249 11.38 -14.02 -4.70
C SER A 249 12.57 -14.43 -5.58
N SER A 250 12.58 -14.05 -6.87
CA SER A 250 13.69 -14.29 -7.80
C SER A 250 14.80 -13.23 -7.72
N ASP A 251 14.62 -12.16 -6.93
CA ASP A 251 15.64 -11.14 -6.70
C ASP A 251 16.29 -11.35 -5.34
N PRO A 252 17.52 -11.90 -5.26
CA PRO A 252 18.20 -12.19 -4.00
C PRO A 252 18.42 -10.95 -3.15
N PHE A 253 18.72 -9.80 -3.77
CA PHE A 253 18.91 -8.55 -3.05
C PHE A 253 17.60 -8.07 -2.41
N ALA A 254 16.50 -8.08 -3.15
CA ALA A 254 15.20 -7.69 -2.60
C ALA A 254 14.75 -8.63 -1.46
N VAL A 255 15.04 -9.93 -1.58
CA VAL A 255 14.80 -10.91 -0.52
C VAL A 255 15.63 -10.59 0.72
N GLU A 256 16.93 -10.33 0.57
CA GLU A 256 17.83 -10.00 1.69
C GLU A 256 17.34 -8.76 2.44
N ILE A 257 17.02 -7.69 1.73
CA ILE A 257 16.53 -6.44 2.35
C ILE A 257 15.19 -6.64 3.06
N ALA A 258 14.26 -7.38 2.46
CA ALA A 258 12.96 -7.66 3.10
C ALA A 258 13.13 -8.51 4.37
N GLU A 259 14.04 -9.48 4.36
CA GLU A 259 14.36 -10.29 5.55
C GLU A 259 15.08 -9.47 6.63
N GLU A 260 15.92 -8.50 6.25
CA GLU A 260 16.55 -7.57 7.18
C GLU A 260 15.48 -6.69 7.85
N ALA A 261 14.58 -6.09 7.07
CA ALA A 261 13.46 -5.29 7.60
C ALA A 261 12.57 -6.11 8.56
N ARG A 262 12.29 -7.37 8.23
CA ARG A 262 11.55 -8.26 9.13
C ARG A 262 12.32 -8.53 10.44
N LYS A 263 13.63 -8.71 10.37
CA LYS A 263 14.49 -8.91 11.58
C LYS A 263 14.51 -7.66 12.45
N ASP A 264 14.61 -6.48 11.85
CA ASP A 264 14.57 -5.20 12.57
C ASP A 264 13.22 -5.07 13.30
N MET A 265 12.10 -5.28 12.61
CA MET A 265 10.77 -5.28 13.20
C MET A 265 10.65 -6.25 14.39
N VAL A 266 11.14 -7.49 14.25
CA VAL A 266 11.10 -8.48 15.34
C VAL A 266 11.97 -8.06 16.51
N SER A 267 13.15 -7.51 16.24
CA SER A 267 14.05 -6.99 17.27
C SER A 267 13.40 -5.86 18.05
N TRP A 268 12.74 -4.93 17.35
CA TRP A 268 11.98 -3.84 17.94
C TRP A 268 10.88 -4.33 18.87
N PHE A 269 10.03 -5.22 18.39
CA PHE A 269 8.98 -5.80 19.23
C PHE A 269 9.51 -6.65 20.37
N SER A 270 10.64 -7.36 20.18
CA SER A 270 11.28 -8.10 21.26
C SER A 270 11.76 -7.18 22.38
N LYS A 271 12.24 -5.98 22.05
CA LYS A 271 12.67 -4.96 23.02
C LYS A 271 11.48 -4.36 23.78
N HIS A 272 10.37 -4.09 23.12
CA HIS A 272 9.29 -3.27 23.66
C HIS A 272 8.03 -4.02 24.12
N LEU A 273 7.90 -5.32 23.78
CA LEU A 273 6.80 -6.17 24.24
C LEU A 273 7.21 -7.11 25.39
N ASN A 274 8.21 -6.75 26.16
CA ASN A 274 8.57 -7.48 27.37
C ASN A 274 7.63 -7.08 28.52
N HIS A 275 7.35 -8.07 29.39
CA HIS A 275 6.61 -7.91 30.64
C HIS A 275 7.53 -7.45 31.75
#